data_4a9af556dc6a219e2f5ebd52ee58d4ba
#
_entry.id   4a9af556dc6a219e2f5ebd52ee58d4ba
#
_cell.length_a   1.000
_cell.length_b   1.000
_cell.length_c   1.000
_cell.angle_alpha   90.00
_cell.angle_beta   90.00
_cell.angle_gamma   90.00
#
_symmetry.space_group_name_H-M   'P 1'
#
loop_
_entity.id
_entity.type
_entity.pdbx_description
1 polymer ?
#
loop_
_entity_poly.entity_id
_entity_poly.type
_entity_poly.pdbx_seq_one_letter_code
_entity_poly.pdbx_strand_id
1 'polypeptide(L)'
;MIAQELRTLVTAWIEDDPDIKTAELLQHYLDTENEAELKSSFSGFLEFGTAGLRGALGPGPSRMNRAVVGRTAAGLAEFMKSRNLDSIVIGRDARYGSEDFTNDTAEIMAGAGFKVFVLPRPLPTPVLAYAVTALKVGVGVMVTASHNPAQDNGYKVYLGGVVDEINYHGSQIISPTDVTISSEIAKIKSLKAVPRSTSWKVLDESIVSRYVTDTAKIVKPGSNLKVVYTAMHGVGTKTLLSVFAAADFATPILVSAQADPDPDFPTISFPNPEESGSIDLALQTAKNYDADLVIANDPDADRCAVAIKANESWRMLRGDEVGAILGESIASAAPLELLLTQ
;
A
#
# COMPACT_ATOMS: atom_id res chain seq x y z
N MET A 1 -11.52 -14.19 34.85
CA MET A 1 -10.98 -15.56 34.61
C MET A 1 -11.22 -15.87 33.13
N ILE A 2 -10.14 -16.12 32.38
CA ILE A 2 -10.19 -16.39 30.94
C ILE A 2 -10.88 -17.75 30.69
N ALA A 3 -11.86 -17.77 29.77
CA ALA A 3 -12.51 -19.01 29.35
C ALA A 3 -11.50 -20.03 28.79
N GLN A 4 -11.67 -21.32 29.13
CA GLN A 4 -10.72 -22.38 28.73
C GLN A 4 -10.54 -22.48 27.21
N GLU A 5 -11.62 -22.28 26.44
CA GLU A 5 -11.58 -22.27 24.97
C GLU A 5 -10.67 -21.17 24.43
N LEU A 6 -10.82 -19.94 24.95
CA LEU A 6 -9.97 -18.82 24.55
C LEU A 6 -8.51 -19.08 24.91
N ARG A 7 -8.24 -19.59 26.12
CA ARG A 7 -6.87 -19.95 26.54
C ARG A 7 -6.24 -20.96 25.58
N THR A 8 -6.98 -21.99 25.17
CA THR A 8 -6.51 -23.01 24.22
C THR A 8 -6.19 -22.40 22.85
N LEU A 9 -7.07 -21.52 22.34
CA LEU A 9 -6.85 -20.84 21.06
C LEU A 9 -5.60 -19.94 21.11
N VAL A 10 -5.44 -19.17 22.19
CA VAL A 10 -4.28 -18.27 22.36
C VAL A 10 -3.00 -19.07 22.46
N THR A 11 -2.96 -20.15 23.24
CA THR A 11 -1.76 -21.01 23.34
C THR A 11 -1.36 -21.62 22.00
N ALA A 12 -2.34 -22.14 21.26
CA ALA A 12 -2.09 -22.69 19.93
C ALA A 12 -1.57 -21.63 18.94
N TRP A 13 -2.06 -20.38 19.05
CA TRP A 13 -1.57 -19.27 18.24
C TRP A 13 -0.13 -18.91 18.60
N ILE A 14 0.20 -18.79 19.87
CA ILE A 14 1.57 -18.50 20.36
C ILE A 14 2.56 -19.53 19.81
N GLU A 15 2.19 -20.80 19.80
CA GLU A 15 3.07 -21.87 19.29
C GLU A 15 3.33 -21.78 17.77
N ASP A 16 2.42 -21.15 17.00
CA ASP A 16 2.50 -21.01 15.53
C ASP A 16 2.97 -19.60 15.10
N ASP A 17 3.09 -18.65 16.03
CA ASP A 17 3.47 -17.27 15.75
C ASP A 17 4.97 -17.17 15.44
N PRO A 18 5.36 -16.71 14.22
CA PRO A 18 6.75 -16.54 13.85
C PRO A 18 7.42 -15.33 14.53
N ASP A 19 6.65 -14.45 15.17
CA ASP A 19 7.16 -13.26 15.85
C ASP A 19 7.17 -13.45 17.36
N ILE A 20 8.38 -13.55 17.91
CA ILE A 20 8.56 -13.73 19.37
C ILE A 20 7.93 -12.57 20.18
N LYS A 21 7.90 -11.34 19.64
CA LYS A 21 7.34 -10.16 20.35
C LYS A 21 5.83 -10.27 20.51
N THR A 22 5.12 -10.68 19.45
CA THR A 22 3.67 -10.86 19.52
C THR A 22 3.30 -12.11 20.34
N ALA A 23 4.09 -13.16 20.25
CA ALA A 23 3.92 -14.37 21.07
C ALA A 23 4.12 -14.07 22.57
N GLU A 24 5.19 -13.36 22.97
CA GLU A 24 5.46 -12.96 24.34
C GLU A 24 4.36 -12.02 24.88
N LEU A 25 3.84 -11.12 24.06
CA LEU A 25 2.76 -10.23 24.46
C LEU A 25 1.46 -11.00 24.74
N LEU A 26 1.12 -11.98 23.91
CA LEU A 26 -0.03 -12.87 24.17
C LEU A 26 0.19 -13.70 25.45
N GLN A 27 1.40 -14.22 25.66
CA GLN A 27 1.73 -14.93 26.89
C GLN A 27 1.56 -14.03 28.12
N HIS A 28 2.05 -12.79 28.05
CA HIS A 28 1.83 -11.80 29.10
C HIS A 28 0.35 -11.53 29.39
N TYR A 29 -0.50 -11.45 28.35
CA TYR A 29 -1.95 -11.29 28.53
C TYR A 29 -2.60 -12.53 29.21
N LEU A 30 -2.08 -13.74 28.92
CA LEU A 30 -2.49 -14.96 29.61
C LEU A 30 -2.09 -14.96 31.08
N ASP A 31 -0.85 -14.57 31.38
CA ASP A 31 -0.27 -14.59 32.73
C ASP A 31 -0.92 -13.53 33.65
N THR A 32 -1.28 -12.39 33.08
CA THR A 32 -1.95 -11.27 33.79
C THR A 32 -3.47 -11.37 33.75
N GLU A 33 -4.02 -12.44 33.21
CA GLU A 33 -5.47 -12.62 32.99
C GLU A 33 -6.15 -11.41 32.32
N ASN A 34 -5.46 -10.76 31.39
CA ASN A 34 -5.99 -9.61 30.62
C ASN A 34 -7.00 -10.10 29.55
N GLU A 35 -8.19 -10.50 30.03
CA GLU A 35 -9.24 -11.06 29.19
C GLU A 35 -9.72 -10.08 28.11
N ALA A 36 -9.69 -8.78 28.38
CA ALA A 36 -10.15 -7.75 27.45
C ALA A 36 -9.27 -7.73 26.18
N GLU A 37 -7.93 -7.69 26.37
CA GLU A 37 -6.98 -7.70 25.25
C GLU A 37 -7.02 -9.03 24.49
N LEU A 38 -7.14 -10.16 25.19
CA LEU A 38 -7.26 -11.45 24.54
C LEU A 38 -8.53 -11.55 23.70
N LYS A 39 -9.68 -11.12 24.20
CA LYS A 39 -10.93 -11.08 23.43
C LYS A 39 -10.83 -10.16 22.21
N SER A 40 -10.19 -9.01 22.36
CA SER A 40 -9.95 -8.06 21.26
C SER A 40 -9.04 -8.66 20.19
N SER A 41 -7.96 -9.34 20.59
CA SER A 41 -6.99 -9.97 19.68
C SER A 41 -7.54 -11.21 18.98
N PHE A 42 -8.56 -11.85 19.53
CA PHE A 42 -9.19 -13.08 19.04
C PHE A 42 -10.69 -12.90 18.70
N SER A 43 -11.13 -11.67 18.37
CA SER A 43 -12.52 -11.38 17.98
C SER A 43 -12.92 -11.91 16.60
N GLY A 44 -12.01 -12.56 15.89
CA GLY A 44 -12.14 -13.10 14.54
C GLY A 44 -10.82 -13.01 13.79
N PHE A 45 -10.83 -13.36 12.51
CA PHE A 45 -9.70 -13.10 11.62
C PHE A 45 -9.89 -11.76 10.92
N LEU A 46 -8.77 -11.06 10.62
CA LEU A 46 -8.83 -9.91 9.73
C LEU A 46 -9.43 -10.35 8.38
N GLU A 47 -10.45 -9.60 7.95
CA GLU A 47 -11.12 -9.87 6.68
C GLU A 47 -10.23 -9.45 5.50
N PHE A 48 -10.09 -10.35 4.53
CA PHE A 48 -9.44 -10.10 3.26
C PHE A 48 -10.52 -9.79 2.20
N GLY A 49 -10.48 -8.59 1.64
CA GLY A 49 -11.43 -8.15 0.62
C GLY A 49 -10.75 -7.46 -0.56
N THR A 50 -11.50 -6.72 -1.36
CA THR A 50 -10.98 -5.98 -2.53
C THR A 50 -9.89 -4.97 -2.17
N ALA A 51 -9.93 -4.41 -0.95
CA ALA A 51 -8.88 -3.54 -0.42
C ALA A 51 -7.66 -4.33 0.14
N GLY A 52 -7.66 -5.66 0.06
CA GLY A 52 -6.69 -6.54 0.72
C GLY A 52 -6.96 -6.68 2.22
N LEU A 53 -5.91 -6.76 3.04
CA LEU A 53 -6.01 -6.69 4.50
C LEU A 53 -5.70 -5.28 5.00
N ARG A 54 -6.35 -4.83 6.05
CA ARG A 54 -5.97 -3.65 6.83
C ARG A 54 -6.37 -3.80 8.29
N GLY A 55 -5.51 -3.33 9.20
CA GLY A 55 -5.84 -3.29 10.61
C GLY A 55 -4.69 -2.80 11.46
N ALA A 56 -4.99 -2.60 12.74
CA ALA A 56 -3.99 -2.20 13.71
C ALA A 56 -2.93 -3.29 13.92
N LEU A 57 -1.67 -2.87 14.07
CA LEU A 57 -0.58 -3.76 14.45
C LEU A 57 -0.84 -4.34 15.85
N GLY A 58 -0.56 -5.60 16.03
CA GLY A 58 -0.70 -6.26 17.33
C GLY A 58 -0.80 -7.78 17.23
N PRO A 59 -0.89 -8.47 18.35
CA PRO A 59 -0.91 -9.92 18.41
C PRO A 59 -2.29 -10.49 18.08
N GLY A 60 -2.31 -11.74 17.63
CA GLY A 60 -3.54 -12.50 17.38
C GLY A 60 -4.14 -12.31 15.98
N PRO A 61 -5.17 -13.10 15.65
CA PRO A 61 -5.74 -13.17 14.31
C PRO A 61 -6.51 -11.92 13.86
N SER A 62 -6.96 -11.07 14.80
CA SER A 62 -7.73 -9.85 14.52
C SER A 62 -6.85 -8.63 14.22
N ARG A 63 -5.53 -8.77 14.23
CA ARG A 63 -4.55 -7.70 14.09
C ARG A 63 -3.58 -7.98 12.95
N MET A 64 -2.96 -6.91 12.42
CA MET A 64 -1.85 -7.06 11.48
C MET A 64 -0.59 -7.49 12.22
N ASN A 65 -0.04 -8.61 11.85
CA ASN A 65 1.21 -9.18 12.37
C ASN A 65 1.80 -10.20 11.39
N ARG A 66 3.01 -10.69 11.69
CA ARG A 66 3.73 -11.63 10.83
C ARG A 66 3.00 -12.96 10.64
N ALA A 67 2.24 -13.43 11.63
CA ALA A 67 1.45 -14.66 11.51
C ALA A 67 0.27 -14.49 10.54
N VAL A 68 -0.44 -13.36 10.59
CA VAL A 68 -1.54 -13.04 9.68
C VAL A 68 -1.02 -12.82 8.26
N VAL A 69 0.05 -12.05 8.09
CA VAL A 69 0.69 -11.84 6.78
C VAL A 69 1.23 -13.14 6.20
N GLY A 70 1.87 -13.98 7.01
CA GLY A 70 2.36 -15.28 6.56
C GLY A 70 1.26 -16.21 6.05
N ARG A 71 0.13 -16.27 6.76
CA ARG A 71 -1.06 -17.03 6.30
C ARG A 71 -1.63 -16.45 5.01
N THR A 72 -1.67 -15.13 4.90
CA THR A 72 -2.12 -14.44 3.68
C THR A 72 -1.21 -14.76 2.50
N ALA A 73 0.10 -14.67 2.67
CA ALA A 73 1.07 -15.02 1.64
C ALA A 73 0.97 -16.49 1.22
N ALA A 74 0.80 -17.42 2.18
CA ALA A 74 0.62 -18.83 1.87
C ALA A 74 -0.69 -19.12 1.11
N GLY A 75 -1.80 -18.48 1.49
CA GLY A 75 -3.07 -18.58 0.75
C GLY A 75 -2.98 -17.99 -0.65
N LEU A 76 -2.32 -16.82 -0.78
CA LEU A 76 -2.05 -16.23 -2.09
C LEU A 76 -1.17 -17.13 -2.96
N ALA A 77 -0.19 -17.84 -2.38
CA ALA A 77 0.63 -18.82 -3.09
C ALA A 77 -0.23 -19.98 -3.65
N GLU A 78 -1.19 -20.50 -2.91
CA GLU A 78 -2.12 -21.53 -3.40
C GLU A 78 -3.04 -21.00 -4.52
N PHE A 79 -3.54 -19.78 -4.38
CA PHE A 79 -4.26 -19.09 -5.46
C PHE A 79 -3.40 -18.99 -6.72
N MET A 80 -2.15 -18.54 -6.62
CA MET A 80 -1.23 -18.42 -7.75
C MET A 80 -0.98 -19.77 -8.45
N LYS A 81 -0.73 -20.83 -7.69
CA LYS A 81 -0.56 -22.20 -8.21
C LYS A 81 -1.76 -22.65 -9.04
N SER A 82 -2.96 -22.42 -8.51
CA SER A 82 -4.20 -22.86 -9.17
C SER A 82 -4.50 -22.14 -10.49
N ARG A 83 -3.84 -20.97 -10.76
CA ARG A 83 -3.95 -20.17 -11.99
C ARG A 83 -2.70 -20.21 -12.85
N ASN A 84 -1.71 -21.05 -12.51
CA ASN A 84 -0.42 -21.13 -13.20
C ASN A 84 0.32 -19.78 -13.30
N LEU A 85 0.15 -18.91 -12.28
CA LEU A 85 0.94 -17.70 -12.13
C LEU A 85 2.29 -18.08 -11.54
N ASP A 86 3.39 -17.60 -12.12
CA ASP A 86 4.76 -18.07 -11.81
C ASP A 86 5.65 -17.05 -11.11
N SER A 87 5.20 -15.80 -11.03
CA SER A 87 6.05 -14.70 -10.58
C SER A 87 5.28 -13.62 -9.82
N ILE A 88 5.99 -12.94 -8.92
CA ILE A 88 5.44 -11.89 -8.05
C ILE A 88 6.45 -10.76 -7.86
N VAL A 89 5.95 -9.51 -7.74
CA VAL A 89 6.71 -8.36 -7.27
C VAL A 89 6.10 -7.81 -5.98
N ILE A 90 6.93 -7.50 -5.00
CA ILE A 90 6.52 -7.05 -3.67
C ILE A 90 7.11 -5.66 -3.43
N GLY A 91 6.27 -4.74 -2.97
CA GLY A 91 6.64 -3.40 -2.55
C GLY A 91 6.11 -3.08 -1.16
N ARG A 92 6.62 -2.01 -0.58
CA ARG A 92 6.20 -1.53 0.72
C ARG A 92 6.25 0.00 0.84
N ASP A 93 5.48 0.54 1.75
CA ASP A 93 5.64 1.88 2.28
C ASP A 93 6.66 1.91 3.44
N ALA A 94 6.67 3.01 4.21
CA ALA A 94 7.62 3.21 5.31
C ALA A 94 7.00 2.99 6.70
N ARG A 95 5.83 2.37 6.80
CA ARG A 95 5.16 2.11 8.08
C ARG A 95 5.90 1.07 8.91
N TYR A 96 5.64 1.07 10.22
CA TYR A 96 6.07 0.00 11.12
C TYR A 96 5.60 -1.36 10.62
N GLY A 97 6.47 -2.37 10.66
CA GLY A 97 6.19 -3.74 10.22
C GLY A 97 6.23 -3.96 8.71
N SER A 98 6.22 -2.91 7.86
CA SER A 98 6.19 -3.08 6.39
C SER A 98 7.38 -3.87 5.85
N GLU A 99 8.57 -3.73 6.45
CA GLU A 99 9.76 -4.49 6.05
C GLU A 99 9.65 -5.96 6.41
N ASP A 100 9.27 -6.28 7.65
CA ASP A 100 9.09 -7.65 8.11
C ASP A 100 8.01 -8.37 7.29
N PHE A 101 6.89 -7.72 7.01
CA PHE A 101 5.80 -8.27 6.21
C PHE A 101 6.20 -8.52 4.75
N THR A 102 7.04 -7.63 4.19
CA THR A 102 7.62 -7.80 2.86
C THR A 102 8.55 -9.01 2.82
N ASN A 103 9.41 -9.16 3.82
CA ASN A 103 10.35 -10.28 3.91
C ASN A 103 9.62 -11.60 4.11
N ASP A 104 8.65 -11.67 5.03
CA ASP A 104 7.82 -12.88 5.23
C ASP A 104 7.10 -13.30 3.95
N THR A 105 6.54 -12.34 3.22
CA THR A 105 5.88 -12.60 1.93
C THR A 105 6.88 -13.13 0.90
N ALA A 106 8.05 -12.50 0.79
CA ALA A 106 9.08 -12.91 -0.17
C ALA A 106 9.60 -14.31 0.12
N GLU A 107 9.87 -14.63 1.39
CA GLU A 107 10.33 -15.96 1.81
C GLU A 107 9.31 -17.06 1.52
N ILE A 108 8.03 -16.82 1.83
CA ILE A 108 6.96 -17.80 1.61
C ILE A 108 6.73 -18.00 0.11
N MET A 109 6.69 -16.93 -0.68
CA MET A 109 6.53 -17.05 -2.13
C MET A 109 7.70 -17.76 -2.80
N ALA A 110 8.94 -17.47 -2.36
CA ALA A 110 10.13 -18.18 -2.85
C ALA A 110 10.15 -19.65 -2.40
N GLY A 111 9.73 -19.93 -1.17
CA GLY A 111 9.56 -21.30 -0.65
C GLY A 111 8.49 -22.09 -1.40
N ALA A 112 7.46 -21.43 -1.90
CA ALA A 112 6.42 -22.03 -2.74
C ALA A 112 6.87 -22.26 -4.20
N GLY A 113 8.08 -21.80 -4.59
CA GLY A 113 8.70 -22.03 -5.90
C GLY A 113 8.46 -20.91 -6.92
N PHE A 114 7.93 -19.77 -6.51
CA PHE A 114 7.71 -18.64 -7.39
C PHE A 114 8.99 -17.83 -7.64
N LYS A 115 9.04 -17.15 -8.78
CA LYS A 115 10.03 -16.13 -9.08
C LYS A 115 9.66 -14.83 -8.37
N VAL A 116 10.41 -14.45 -7.35
CA VAL A 116 10.08 -13.34 -6.46
C VAL A 116 11.01 -12.16 -6.70
N PHE A 117 10.41 -10.99 -6.86
CA PHE A 117 11.07 -9.69 -6.92
C PHE A 117 10.60 -8.81 -5.76
N VAL A 118 11.52 -8.02 -5.19
CA VAL A 118 11.21 -7.01 -4.17
C VAL A 118 11.68 -5.65 -4.69
N LEU A 119 10.84 -4.62 -4.55
CA LEU A 119 11.22 -3.25 -4.88
C LEU A 119 12.41 -2.79 -4.02
N PRO A 120 13.29 -1.90 -4.54
CA PRO A 120 14.59 -1.61 -3.91
C PRO A 120 14.51 -0.92 -2.53
N ARG A 121 13.42 -0.25 -2.25
CA ARG A 121 13.19 0.54 -1.02
C ARG A 121 11.70 0.82 -0.82
N PRO A 122 11.28 1.52 0.26
CA PRO A 122 9.92 2.06 0.35
C PRO A 122 9.61 2.96 -0.85
N LEU A 123 8.50 2.67 -1.54
CA LEU A 123 8.10 3.31 -2.80
C LEU A 123 6.58 3.51 -2.85
N PRO A 124 6.09 4.47 -3.65
CA PRO A 124 4.68 4.64 -3.93
C PRO A 124 3.99 3.40 -4.49
N THR A 125 2.75 3.17 -4.09
CA THR A 125 1.90 2.11 -4.64
C THR A 125 1.81 2.10 -6.18
N PRO A 126 1.71 3.25 -6.87
CA PRO A 126 1.73 3.29 -8.34
C PRO A 126 3.01 2.71 -8.96
N VAL A 127 4.16 2.80 -8.29
CA VAL A 127 5.41 2.19 -8.77
C VAL A 127 5.30 0.66 -8.74
N LEU A 128 4.65 0.09 -7.71
CA LEU A 128 4.39 -1.35 -7.67
C LEU A 128 3.44 -1.78 -8.79
N ALA A 129 2.30 -1.10 -8.96
CA ALA A 129 1.34 -1.40 -10.02
C ALA A 129 1.99 -1.35 -11.41
N TYR A 130 2.82 -0.33 -11.66
CA TYR A 130 3.64 -0.24 -12.87
C TYR A 130 4.62 -1.43 -13.00
N ALA A 131 5.28 -1.82 -11.90
CA ALA A 131 6.23 -2.92 -11.93
C ALA A 131 5.57 -4.26 -12.30
N VAL A 132 4.32 -4.49 -11.90
CA VAL A 132 3.55 -5.69 -12.30
C VAL A 132 3.49 -5.82 -13.83
N THR A 133 3.13 -4.75 -14.52
CA THR A 133 3.04 -4.74 -15.98
C THR A 133 4.40 -4.70 -16.66
N ALA A 134 5.32 -3.85 -16.18
CA ALA A 134 6.63 -3.65 -16.77
C ALA A 134 7.53 -4.91 -16.69
N LEU A 135 7.39 -5.71 -15.63
CA LEU A 135 8.09 -6.97 -15.45
C LEU A 135 7.30 -8.17 -15.99
N LYS A 136 6.04 -7.98 -16.36
CA LYS A 136 5.11 -9.02 -16.80
C LYS A 136 4.98 -10.14 -15.76
N VAL A 137 4.91 -9.77 -14.47
CA VAL A 137 4.68 -10.72 -13.38
C VAL A 137 3.19 -10.97 -13.17
N GLY A 138 2.84 -12.15 -12.66
CA GLY A 138 1.45 -12.52 -12.45
C GLY A 138 0.78 -11.80 -11.29
N VAL A 139 1.56 -11.43 -10.26
CA VAL A 139 1.04 -10.83 -9.02
C VAL A 139 1.92 -9.67 -8.56
N GLY A 140 1.29 -8.67 -7.96
CA GLY A 140 1.93 -7.63 -7.17
C GLY A 140 1.37 -7.61 -5.75
N VAL A 141 2.23 -7.36 -4.78
CA VAL A 141 1.82 -7.12 -3.38
C VAL A 141 2.38 -5.80 -2.92
N MET A 142 1.52 -4.94 -2.37
CA MET A 142 1.93 -3.71 -1.71
C MET A 142 1.61 -3.77 -0.22
N VAL A 143 2.65 -3.74 0.60
CA VAL A 143 2.52 -3.69 2.06
C VAL A 143 2.35 -2.25 2.48
N THR A 144 1.12 -1.88 2.81
CA THR A 144 0.71 -0.50 3.16
C THR A 144 -0.69 -0.48 3.75
N ALA A 145 -0.95 0.46 4.64
CA ALA A 145 -2.31 0.79 5.07
C ALA A 145 -2.84 2.09 4.44
N SER A 146 -2.18 2.60 3.37
CA SER A 146 -2.59 3.83 2.68
C SER A 146 -2.69 5.02 3.67
N HIS A 147 -3.87 5.58 3.84
CA HIS A 147 -4.16 6.74 4.69
C HIS A 147 -4.61 6.38 6.12
N ASN A 148 -4.59 5.12 6.52
CA ASN A 148 -4.95 4.73 7.90
C ASN A 148 -3.97 5.34 8.92
N PRO A 149 -4.36 5.44 10.22
CA PRO A 149 -3.49 5.92 11.29
C PRO A 149 -2.14 5.20 11.40
N ALA A 150 -1.22 5.77 12.16
CA ALA A 150 0.16 5.28 12.31
C ALA A 150 0.28 3.84 12.81
N GLN A 151 -0.65 3.43 13.68
CA GLN A 151 -0.69 2.09 14.26
C GLN A 151 -1.18 1.00 13.32
N ASP A 152 -1.68 1.36 12.12
CA ASP A 152 -2.20 0.40 11.15
C ASP A 152 -1.16 0.02 10.11
N ASN A 153 -1.28 -1.22 9.60
CA ASN A 153 -0.62 -1.67 8.39
C ASN A 153 -1.60 -2.51 7.54
N GLY A 154 -1.19 -2.90 6.34
CA GLY A 154 -2.06 -3.61 5.42
C GLY A 154 -1.30 -4.32 4.30
N TYR A 155 -2.08 -4.94 3.40
CA TYR A 155 -1.57 -5.82 2.36
C TYR A 155 -2.50 -5.76 1.14
N LYS A 156 -2.14 -4.98 0.12
CA LYS A 156 -2.89 -4.84 -1.13
C LYS A 156 -2.37 -5.84 -2.17
N VAL A 157 -3.27 -6.44 -2.95
CA VAL A 157 -2.92 -7.39 -4.02
C VAL A 157 -3.31 -6.83 -5.39
N TYR A 158 -2.41 -6.96 -6.34
CA TYR A 158 -2.52 -6.53 -7.74
C TYR A 158 -2.30 -7.73 -8.64
N LEU A 159 -2.96 -7.80 -9.79
CA LEU A 159 -2.78 -8.88 -10.74
C LEU A 159 -2.29 -8.35 -12.10
N GLY A 160 -1.41 -9.13 -12.72
CA GLY A 160 -0.92 -8.88 -14.08
C GLY A 160 -1.68 -9.71 -15.12
N GLY A 161 -1.98 -9.12 -16.27
CA GLY A 161 -2.61 -9.83 -17.35
C GLY A 161 -4.06 -10.26 -17.10
N VAL A 162 -4.46 -11.38 -17.69
CA VAL A 162 -5.81 -11.93 -17.58
C VAL A 162 -5.83 -13.05 -16.56
N VAL A 163 -6.70 -12.94 -15.56
CA VAL A 163 -6.92 -13.97 -14.52
C VAL A 163 -8.43 -14.16 -14.38
N ASP A 164 -8.90 -15.42 -14.46
CA ASP A 164 -10.32 -15.78 -14.38
C ASP A 164 -11.21 -14.90 -15.33
N GLU A 165 -10.75 -14.72 -16.60
CA GLU A 165 -11.38 -13.90 -17.66
C GLU A 165 -11.37 -12.38 -17.42
N ILE A 166 -10.86 -11.90 -16.29
CA ILE A 166 -10.73 -10.47 -15.97
C ILE A 166 -9.32 -10.01 -16.37
N ASN A 167 -9.27 -8.93 -17.16
CA ASN A 167 -8.01 -8.31 -17.56
C ASN A 167 -7.60 -7.26 -16.54
N TYR A 168 -6.62 -7.56 -15.68
CA TYR A 168 -6.20 -6.71 -14.59
C TYR A 168 -5.14 -5.67 -14.99
N HIS A 169 -4.24 -5.98 -15.90
CA HIS A 169 -3.18 -5.07 -16.34
C HIS A 169 -2.44 -4.33 -15.21
N GLY A 170 -2.18 -5.00 -14.09
CA GLY A 170 -1.53 -4.40 -12.93
C GLY A 170 -2.48 -3.63 -12.01
N SER A 171 -3.79 -3.76 -12.16
CA SER A 171 -4.76 -3.18 -11.24
C SER A 171 -4.96 -4.02 -9.99
N GLN A 172 -5.51 -3.40 -8.96
CA GLN A 172 -5.88 -4.06 -7.73
C GLN A 172 -7.01 -5.07 -7.96
N ILE A 173 -7.03 -6.14 -7.17
CA ILE A 173 -8.05 -7.18 -7.25
C ILE A 173 -9.46 -6.62 -7.00
N ILE A 174 -10.43 -7.24 -7.66
CA ILE A 174 -11.86 -6.97 -7.49
C ILE A 174 -12.60 -8.28 -7.21
N SER A 175 -13.85 -8.19 -6.78
CA SER A 175 -14.70 -9.37 -6.62
C SER A 175 -14.98 -10.02 -7.99
N PRO A 176 -14.96 -11.37 -8.09
CA PRO A 176 -14.93 -12.36 -7.00
C PRO A 176 -13.52 -12.87 -6.61
N THR A 177 -12.46 -12.29 -7.14
CA THR A 177 -11.08 -12.76 -6.93
C THR A 177 -10.65 -12.62 -5.46
N ASP A 178 -11.04 -11.55 -4.78
CA ASP A 178 -10.84 -11.37 -3.34
C ASP A 178 -11.44 -12.50 -2.52
N VAL A 179 -12.65 -12.92 -2.83
CA VAL A 179 -13.34 -14.06 -2.16
C VAL A 179 -12.57 -15.36 -2.38
N THR A 180 -12.07 -15.56 -3.58
CA THR A 180 -11.29 -16.75 -3.91
C THR A 180 -9.98 -16.80 -3.13
N ILE A 181 -9.23 -15.70 -3.09
CA ILE A 181 -7.98 -15.60 -2.30
C ILE A 181 -8.31 -15.79 -0.80
N SER A 182 -9.34 -15.13 -0.28
CA SER A 182 -9.79 -15.28 1.11
C SER A 182 -10.06 -16.73 1.47
N SER A 183 -10.70 -17.48 0.56
CA SER A 183 -10.96 -18.90 0.77
C SER A 183 -9.70 -19.76 0.86
N GLU A 184 -8.66 -19.45 0.09
CA GLU A 184 -7.36 -20.12 0.19
C GLU A 184 -6.63 -19.75 1.49
N ILE A 185 -6.68 -18.48 1.92
CA ILE A 185 -6.12 -18.04 3.21
C ILE A 185 -6.75 -18.81 4.38
N ALA A 186 -8.07 -18.99 4.35
CA ALA A 186 -8.79 -19.71 5.42
C ALA A 186 -8.39 -21.20 5.56
N LYS A 187 -7.80 -21.80 4.52
CA LYS A 187 -7.29 -23.18 4.56
C LYS A 187 -5.95 -23.31 5.28
N ILE A 188 -5.20 -22.23 5.43
CA ILE A 188 -3.89 -22.23 6.09
C ILE A 188 -4.06 -22.32 7.60
N LYS A 189 -3.84 -23.51 8.16
CA LYS A 189 -4.06 -23.76 9.60
C LYS A 189 -2.82 -23.50 10.45
N SER A 190 -1.61 -23.65 9.89
CA SER A 190 -0.34 -23.47 10.59
C SER A 190 0.73 -22.97 9.63
N LEU A 191 1.61 -22.13 10.14
CA LEU A 191 2.79 -21.62 9.41
C LEU A 191 4.00 -22.52 9.54
N LYS A 192 4.02 -23.45 10.51
CA LYS A 192 5.16 -24.39 10.74
C LYS A 192 5.47 -25.25 9.51
N ALA A 193 4.45 -25.60 8.73
CA ALA A 193 4.58 -26.42 7.52
C ALA A 193 4.73 -25.59 6.22
N VAL A 194 4.65 -24.27 6.29
CA VAL A 194 4.77 -23.40 5.12
C VAL A 194 6.24 -23.28 4.73
N PRO A 195 6.62 -23.69 3.50
CA PRO A 195 8.01 -23.60 3.05
C PRO A 195 8.47 -22.15 2.99
N ARG A 196 9.72 -21.90 3.36
CA ARG A 196 10.37 -20.60 3.25
C ARG A 196 11.70 -20.73 2.51
N SER A 197 12.07 -19.71 1.75
CA SER A 197 13.35 -19.65 1.02
C SER A 197 13.80 -18.20 0.92
N THR A 198 15.09 -17.96 0.97
CA THR A 198 15.70 -16.65 0.73
C THR A 198 16.08 -16.43 -0.74
N SER A 199 15.60 -17.28 -1.63
CA SER A 199 15.88 -17.25 -3.07
C SER A 199 14.99 -16.23 -3.80
N TRP A 200 15.10 -14.95 -3.45
CA TRP A 200 14.40 -13.84 -4.08
C TRP A 200 15.36 -12.71 -4.46
N LYS A 201 14.94 -11.84 -5.38
CA LYS A 201 15.77 -10.77 -5.92
C LYS A 201 15.25 -9.40 -5.53
N VAL A 202 16.07 -8.58 -4.89
CA VAL A 202 15.82 -7.13 -4.80
C VAL A 202 16.12 -6.50 -6.17
N LEU A 203 15.18 -5.73 -6.69
CA LEU A 203 15.36 -4.95 -7.91
C LEU A 203 16.28 -3.76 -7.66
N ASP A 204 16.92 -3.28 -8.71
CA ASP A 204 17.66 -2.02 -8.67
C ASP A 204 16.76 -0.82 -9.02
N GLU A 205 17.30 0.39 -8.93
CA GLU A 205 16.58 1.63 -9.20
C GLU A 205 16.14 1.81 -10.67
N SER A 206 16.51 0.91 -11.58
CA SER A 206 16.11 1.00 -12.98
C SER A 206 14.59 0.89 -13.17
N ILE A 207 13.90 0.12 -12.32
CA ILE A 207 12.44 0.02 -12.35
C ILE A 207 11.79 1.37 -12.00
N VAL A 208 12.35 2.10 -11.02
CA VAL A 208 11.89 3.42 -10.64
C VAL A 208 12.17 4.43 -11.75
N SER A 209 13.37 4.39 -12.33
CA SER A 209 13.77 5.26 -13.45
C SER A 209 12.86 5.06 -14.67
N ARG A 210 12.47 3.82 -14.97
CA ARG A 210 11.52 3.52 -16.04
C ARG A 210 10.13 4.10 -15.73
N TYR A 211 9.63 3.90 -14.51
CA TYR A 211 8.37 4.48 -14.05
C TYR A 211 8.36 6.00 -14.23
N VAL A 212 9.41 6.67 -13.75
CA VAL A 212 9.57 8.14 -13.88
C VAL A 212 9.55 8.57 -15.35
N THR A 213 10.35 7.90 -16.20
CA THR A 213 10.44 8.23 -17.62
C THR A 213 9.12 8.03 -18.34
N ASP A 214 8.41 6.93 -18.08
CA ASP A 214 7.17 6.62 -18.77
C ASP A 214 6.02 7.50 -18.27
N THR A 215 5.99 7.83 -16.97
CA THR A 215 5.02 8.78 -16.39
C THR A 215 5.22 10.19 -16.97
N ALA A 216 6.47 10.65 -17.08
CA ALA A 216 6.75 11.97 -17.64
C ALA A 216 6.30 12.15 -19.10
N LYS A 217 6.20 11.08 -19.88
CA LYS A 217 5.69 11.13 -21.27
C LYS A 217 4.19 11.39 -21.39
N ILE A 218 3.43 11.17 -20.32
CA ILE A 218 1.95 11.29 -20.34
C ILE A 218 1.54 12.77 -20.36
N VAL A 219 2.38 13.66 -19.82
CA VAL A 219 2.07 15.08 -19.65
C VAL A 219 2.76 15.93 -20.72
N LYS A 220 2.14 17.06 -21.06
CA LYS A 220 2.79 18.09 -21.89
C LYS A 220 3.64 18.96 -20.98
N PRO A 221 4.92 19.24 -21.33
CA PRO A 221 5.77 20.11 -20.54
C PRO A 221 5.23 21.56 -20.53
N GLY A 222 5.53 22.28 -19.46
CA GLY A 222 5.44 23.72 -19.46
C GLY A 222 4.27 24.35 -18.70
N SER A 223 4.28 24.19 -17.38
CA SER A 223 3.54 25.10 -16.51
C SER A 223 4.50 25.84 -15.59
N ASN A 224 4.38 27.18 -15.52
CA ASN A 224 5.12 28.01 -14.56
C ASN A 224 4.37 28.15 -13.21
N LEU A 225 3.42 27.26 -12.93
CA LEU A 225 2.69 27.29 -11.67
C LEU A 225 3.63 27.02 -10.50
N LYS A 226 3.48 27.84 -9.47
CA LYS A 226 4.10 27.63 -8.17
C LYS A 226 3.31 26.58 -7.39
N VAL A 227 3.83 25.37 -7.30
CA VAL A 227 3.17 24.24 -6.64
C VAL A 227 3.76 24.03 -5.24
N VAL A 228 2.92 23.91 -4.23
CA VAL A 228 3.27 23.37 -2.92
C VAL A 228 2.90 21.89 -2.89
N TYR A 229 3.79 21.06 -2.36
CA TYR A 229 3.58 19.63 -2.25
C TYR A 229 3.80 19.09 -0.84
N THR A 230 2.91 18.19 -0.42
CA THR A 230 3.10 17.37 0.78
C THR A 230 2.89 15.88 0.48
N ALA A 231 3.78 15.05 1.02
CA ALA A 231 3.63 13.59 1.05
C ALA A 231 3.00 13.09 2.35
N MET A 232 2.62 13.98 3.28
CA MET A 232 2.06 13.61 4.59
C MET A 232 2.88 12.56 5.32
N HIS A 233 4.22 12.75 5.39
CA HIS A 233 5.17 11.78 5.95
C HIS A 233 5.20 10.43 5.21
N GLY A 234 4.68 10.38 3.98
CA GLY A 234 4.67 9.18 3.15
C GLY A 234 5.85 9.08 2.21
N VAL A 235 5.79 8.13 1.28
CA VAL A 235 6.89 7.76 0.37
C VAL A 235 6.87 8.51 -0.96
N GLY A 236 5.95 9.48 -1.16
CA GLY A 236 5.71 10.13 -2.45
C GLY A 236 6.79 11.09 -2.92
N THR A 237 7.46 11.83 -2.01
CA THR A 237 8.29 13.01 -2.33
C THR A 237 9.36 12.73 -3.37
N LYS A 238 10.22 11.75 -3.17
CA LYS A 238 11.36 11.48 -4.08
C LYS A 238 10.89 11.13 -5.49
N THR A 239 9.85 10.31 -5.59
CA THR A 239 9.29 9.88 -6.88
C THR A 239 8.62 11.05 -7.59
N LEU A 240 7.81 11.85 -6.89
CA LEU A 240 7.17 13.04 -7.46
C LEU A 240 8.21 14.04 -7.98
N LEU A 241 9.23 14.38 -7.19
CA LEU A 241 10.30 15.29 -7.62
C LEU A 241 11.00 14.79 -8.88
N SER A 242 11.24 13.46 -8.96
CA SER A 242 11.86 12.86 -10.14
C SER A 242 10.96 12.96 -11.39
N VAL A 243 9.64 12.75 -11.23
CA VAL A 243 8.66 12.89 -12.33
C VAL A 243 8.56 14.35 -12.77
N PHE A 244 8.48 15.31 -11.83
CA PHE A 244 8.45 16.75 -12.15
C PHE A 244 9.69 17.17 -12.95
N ALA A 245 10.88 16.75 -12.49
CA ALA A 245 12.13 17.06 -13.21
C ALA A 245 12.17 16.41 -14.60
N ALA A 246 11.75 15.15 -14.75
CA ALA A 246 11.73 14.45 -16.02
C ALA A 246 10.68 15.01 -17.01
N ALA A 247 9.62 15.63 -16.49
CA ALA A 247 8.56 16.26 -17.27
C ALA A 247 8.80 17.77 -17.52
N ASP A 248 9.97 18.28 -17.12
CA ASP A 248 10.35 19.71 -17.25
C ASP A 248 9.39 20.69 -16.54
N PHE A 249 8.86 20.26 -15.38
CA PHE A 249 8.12 21.14 -14.48
C PHE A 249 9.04 21.81 -13.45
N ALA A 250 8.63 22.99 -12.97
CA ALA A 250 9.31 23.66 -11.86
C ALA A 250 9.29 22.77 -10.61
N THR A 251 10.37 22.76 -9.84
CA THR A 251 10.46 22.00 -8.60
C THR A 251 9.41 22.50 -7.59
N PRO A 252 8.54 21.65 -7.07
CA PRO A 252 7.55 22.04 -6.08
C PRO A 252 8.19 22.51 -4.77
N ILE A 253 7.53 23.43 -4.09
CA ILE A 253 7.87 23.86 -2.73
C ILE A 253 7.34 22.76 -1.78
N LEU A 254 8.23 22.13 -1.05
CA LEU A 254 7.88 21.06 -0.14
C LEU A 254 7.39 21.59 1.21
N VAL A 255 6.40 20.95 1.80
CA VAL A 255 6.07 21.08 3.22
C VAL A 255 7.15 20.33 4.00
N SER A 256 8.19 21.03 4.44
CA SER A 256 9.44 20.46 4.97
C SER A 256 9.18 19.46 6.11
N ALA A 257 8.22 19.76 7.00
CA ALA A 257 7.89 18.91 8.12
C ALA A 257 7.25 17.56 7.72
N GLN A 258 6.76 17.43 6.47
CA GLN A 258 6.03 16.27 5.97
C GLN A 258 6.68 15.64 4.73
N ALA A 259 7.89 16.09 4.37
CA ALA A 259 8.53 15.71 3.11
C ALA A 259 9.17 14.32 3.13
N ASP A 260 9.72 13.93 4.27
CA ASP A 260 10.36 12.63 4.45
C ASP A 260 9.39 11.63 5.10
N PRO A 261 9.53 10.33 4.77
CA PRO A 261 8.74 9.29 5.42
C PRO A 261 8.98 9.23 6.93
N ASP A 262 7.89 9.23 7.70
CA ASP A 262 7.92 9.05 9.14
C ASP A 262 6.71 8.20 9.58
N PRO A 263 6.94 6.98 10.11
CA PRO A 263 5.85 6.07 10.48
C PRO A 263 4.96 6.56 11.62
N ASP A 264 5.42 7.55 12.41
CA ASP A 264 4.64 8.14 13.52
C ASP A 264 3.65 9.22 13.04
N PHE A 265 3.79 9.74 11.81
CA PHE A 265 3.00 10.85 11.27
C PHE A 265 2.86 12.03 12.25
N PRO A 266 3.97 12.63 12.76
CA PRO A 266 3.97 13.49 13.94
C PRO A 266 3.17 14.79 13.78
N THR A 267 2.87 15.21 12.57
CA THR A 267 2.09 16.45 12.32
C THR A 267 0.63 16.20 11.96
N ILE A 268 0.21 14.92 11.87
CA ILE A 268 -1.14 14.57 11.42
C ILE A 268 -1.56 13.20 11.98
N SER A 269 -2.67 13.15 12.70
CA SER A 269 -3.17 11.93 13.32
C SER A 269 -3.84 10.97 12.32
N PHE A 270 -4.40 11.50 11.23
CA PHE A 270 -5.05 10.73 10.19
C PHE A 270 -4.60 11.25 8.82
N PRO A 271 -3.62 10.59 8.16
CA PRO A 271 -2.95 11.12 6.97
C PRO A 271 -3.78 10.90 5.68
N ASN A 272 -5.05 11.31 5.72
CA ASN A 272 -5.94 11.34 4.57
C ASN A 272 -6.05 12.78 4.04
N PRO A 273 -5.59 13.07 2.83
CA PRO A 273 -5.59 14.45 2.31
C PRO A 273 -7.00 15.02 2.09
N GLU A 274 -8.03 14.19 2.08
CA GLU A 274 -9.43 14.63 1.94
C GLU A 274 -10.09 15.01 3.29
N GLU A 275 -9.44 14.69 4.40
CA GLU A 275 -9.95 15.02 5.75
C GLU A 275 -9.73 16.49 6.10
N SER A 276 -10.67 17.05 6.83
CA SER A 276 -10.57 18.43 7.31
C SER A 276 -9.35 18.66 8.18
N GLY A 277 -8.55 19.69 7.88
CA GLY A 277 -7.33 20.02 8.62
C GLY A 277 -6.08 19.25 8.19
N SER A 278 -6.22 18.21 7.39
CA SER A 278 -5.08 17.35 7.00
C SER A 278 -4.02 18.09 6.18
N ILE A 279 -4.44 19.06 5.36
CA ILE A 279 -3.54 19.86 4.49
C ILE A 279 -3.25 21.26 5.02
N ASP A 280 -3.57 21.58 6.28
CA ASP A 280 -3.40 22.92 6.82
C ASP A 280 -1.98 23.45 6.73
N LEU A 281 -0.97 22.60 7.00
CA LEU A 281 0.44 22.96 6.82
C LEU A 281 0.79 23.28 5.36
N ALA A 282 0.19 22.55 4.42
CA ALA A 282 0.40 22.79 2.99
C ALA A 282 -0.27 24.09 2.56
N LEU A 283 -1.47 24.39 3.04
CA LEU A 283 -2.17 25.65 2.79
C LEU A 283 -1.42 26.85 3.41
N GLN A 284 -0.88 26.68 4.61
CA GLN A 284 -0.05 27.70 5.25
C GLN A 284 1.23 27.97 4.44
N THR A 285 1.90 26.89 4.00
CA THR A 285 3.08 26.99 3.15
C THR A 285 2.72 27.71 1.85
N ALA A 286 1.61 27.34 1.22
CA ALA A 286 1.16 27.96 -0.02
C ALA A 286 0.90 29.47 0.13
N LYS A 287 0.32 29.90 1.25
CA LYS A 287 0.15 31.33 1.56
C LYS A 287 1.50 32.05 1.72
N ASN A 288 2.45 31.44 2.43
CA ASN A 288 3.75 32.05 2.70
C ASN A 288 4.61 32.25 1.43
N TYR A 289 4.45 31.37 0.45
CA TYR A 289 5.18 31.41 -0.82
C TYR A 289 4.39 32.00 -1.99
N ASP A 290 3.15 32.46 -1.74
CA ASP A 290 2.22 32.91 -2.80
C ASP A 290 2.14 31.88 -3.93
N ALA A 291 1.78 30.65 -3.58
CA ALA A 291 1.66 29.55 -4.51
C ALA A 291 0.31 29.58 -5.24
N ASP A 292 0.26 28.93 -6.41
CA ASP A 292 -0.93 28.82 -7.26
C ASP A 292 -1.73 27.56 -6.95
N LEU A 293 -1.04 26.48 -6.52
CA LEU A 293 -1.58 25.14 -6.39
C LEU A 293 -0.97 24.41 -5.19
N VAL A 294 -1.79 23.62 -4.51
CA VAL A 294 -1.34 22.62 -3.53
C VAL A 294 -1.65 21.24 -4.05
N ILE A 295 -0.68 20.34 -3.98
CA ILE A 295 -0.84 18.91 -4.24
C ILE A 295 -0.49 18.15 -2.97
N ALA A 296 -1.36 17.22 -2.56
CA ALA A 296 -1.13 16.34 -1.42
C ALA A 296 -1.33 14.88 -1.84
N ASN A 297 -0.39 14.02 -1.46
CA ASN A 297 -0.56 12.57 -1.54
C ASN A 297 -0.78 11.99 -0.14
N ASP A 298 -1.53 10.91 -0.06
CA ASP A 298 -1.54 10.04 1.12
C ASP A 298 -0.23 9.25 1.24
N PRO A 299 0.05 8.57 2.36
CA PRO A 299 1.38 8.01 2.64
C PRO A 299 1.94 7.03 1.60
N ASP A 300 1.12 6.28 0.90
CA ASP A 300 1.54 5.38 -0.17
C ASP A 300 1.35 5.98 -1.58
N ALA A 301 0.95 7.24 -1.64
CA ALA A 301 0.87 8.07 -2.83
C ALA A 301 0.05 7.47 -4.00
N ASP A 302 -1.02 6.74 -3.69
CA ASP A 302 -1.99 6.27 -4.68
C ASP A 302 -3.21 7.21 -4.81
N ARG A 303 -3.28 8.25 -3.97
CA ARG A 303 -4.28 9.33 -4.01
C ARG A 303 -3.62 10.67 -4.22
N CYS A 304 -4.34 11.55 -4.92
CA CYS A 304 -3.95 12.92 -5.15
C CYS A 304 -5.09 13.86 -4.79
N ALA A 305 -4.88 14.70 -3.78
CA ALA A 305 -5.76 15.80 -3.47
C ALA A 305 -5.14 17.10 -3.95
N VAL A 306 -5.99 18.01 -4.42
CA VAL A 306 -5.58 19.28 -5.01
C VAL A 306 -6.35 20.43 -4.36
N ALA A 307 -5.63 21.50 -3.96
CA ALA A 307 -6.26 22.74 -3.57
C ALA A 307 -5.83 23.89 -4.48
N ILE A 308 -6.77 24.76 -4.81
CA ILE A 308 -6.56 25.92 -5.67
C ILE A 308 -6.96 27.21 -4.94
N LYS A 309 -6.36 28.31 -5.36
CA LYS A 309 -6.75 29.65 -4.90
C LYS A 309 -8.01 30.09 -5.65
N ALA A 310 -9.10 30.29 -4.93
CA ALA A 310 -10.37 30.78 -5.46
C ALA A 310 -10.81 32.01 -4.69
N ASN A 311 -10.91 33.18 -5.35
CA ASN A 311 -11.33 34.42 -4.74
C ASN A 311 -10.66 34.78 -3.41
N GLU A 312 -9.32 34.75 -3.38
CA GLU A 312 -8.46 35.01 -2.21
C GLU A 312 -8.51 33.97 -1.08
N SER A 313 -9.29 32.90 -1.23
CA SER A 313 -9.33 31.77 -0.30
C SER A 313 -8.85 30.49 -0.99
N TRP A 314 -8.32 29.57 -0.19
CA TRP A 314 -7.98 28.25 -0.70
C TRP A 314 -9.21 27.33 -0.68
N ARG A 315 -9.42 26.58 -1.76
CA ARG A 315 -10.48 25.59 -1.88
C ARG A 315 -9.87 24.25 -2.27
N MET A 316 -10.16 23.22 -1.49
CA MET A 316 -9.91 21.84 -1.87
C MET A 316 -10.84 21.45 -3.02
N LEU A 317 -10.30 20.88 -4.07
CA LEU A 317 -11.08 20.20 -5.10
C LEU A 317 -11.55 18.83 -4.58
N ARG A 318 -12.78 18.49 -4.87
CA ARG A 318 -13.29 17.15 -4.58
C ARG A 318 -12.68 16.14 -5.57
N GLY A 319 -12.64 14.86 -5.20
CA GLY A 319 -12.10 13.82 -6.06
C GLY A 319 -12.78 13.73 -7.44
N ASP A 320 -14.09 13.97 -7.52
CA ASP A 320 -14.85 14.02 -8.77
C ASP A 320 -14.46 15.23 -9.64
N GLU A 321 -14.15 16.39 -9.06
CA GLU A 321 -13.65 17.56 -9.79
C GLU A 321 -12.25 17.30 -10.37
N VAL A 322 -11.35 16.71 -9.57
CA VAL A 322 -10.01 16.31 -10.03
C VAL A 322 -10.12 15.26 -11.14
N GLY A 323 -10.98 14.28 -10.95
CA GLY A 323 -11.24 13.24 -11.96
C GLY A 323 -11.77 13.80 -13.28
N ALA A 324 -12.68 14.76 -13.22
CA ALA A 324 -13.20 15.43 -14.42
C ALA A 324 -12.12 16.22 -15.17
N ILE A 325 -11.24 16.95 -14.46
CA ILE A 325 -10.13 17.70 -15.07
C ILE A 325 -9.12 16.76 -15.72
N LEU A 326 -8.76 15.67 -15.04
CA LEU A 326 -7.84 14.66 -15.58
C LEU A 326 -8.46 13.95 -16.78
N GLY A 327 -9.74 13.57 -16.71
CA GLY A 327 -10.48 12.94 -17.80
C GLY A 327 -10.54 13.81 -19.06
N GLU A 328 -10.84 15.11 -18.89
CA GLU A 328 -10.83 16.08 -19.99
C GLU A 328 -9.43 16.20 -20.64
N SER A 329 -8.38 16.27 -19.80
CA SER A 329 -6.99 16.35 -20.28
C SER A 329 -6.59 15.12 -21.10
N ILE A 330 -6.96 13.92 -20.64
CA ILE A 330 -6.69 12.65 -21.33
C ILE A 330 -7.49 12.57 -22.62
N ALA A 331 -8.79 12.86 -22.57
CA ALA A 331 -9.69 12.82 -23.75
C ALA A 331 -9.24 13.79 -24.83
N SER A 332 -8.80 14.98 -24.46
CA SER A 332 -8.29 15.99 -25.41
C SER A 332 -6.94 15.63 -26.03
N ALA A 333 -6.17 14.75 -25.39
CA ALA A 333 -4.87 14.27 -25.87
C ALA A 333 -4.95 12.99 -26.70
N ALA A 334 -6.00 12.19 -26.52
CA ALA A 334 -6.18 10.91 -27.19
C ALA A 334 -6.88 11.07 -28.55
N PRO A 335 -6.48 10.31 -29.61
CA PRO A 335 -7.28 10.18 -30.82
C PRO A 335 -8.66 9.58 -30.46
N LEU A 336 -9.73 10.12 -31.04
CA LEU A 336 -11.12 9.71 -30.75
C LEU A 336 -11.36 8.20 -30.93
N GLU A 337 -10.60 7.54 -31.79
CA GLU A 337 -10.66 6.11 -32.07
C GLU A 337 -10.25 5.22 -30.88
N LEU A 338 -9.38 5.71 -29.97
CA LEU A 338 -8.95 4.97 -28.80
C LEU A 338 -9.96 5.00 -27.64
N LEU A 339 -10.87 5.95 -27.63
CA LEU A 339 -11.91 6.10 -26.59
C LEU A 339 -13.16 5.23 -26.86
N LEU A 340 -13.29 4.70 -28.07
CA LEU A 340 -14.45 3.91 -28.48
C LEU A 340 -14.21 2.40 -28.51
N THR A 341 -12.99 1.94 -28.20
CA THR A 341 -12.58 0.53 -28.30
C THR A 341 -12.22 -0.13 -26.98
N GLN A 342 -12.56 0.50 -25.82
CA GLN A 342 -12.36 -0.11 -24.49
C GLN A 342 -13.68 -0.52 -23.84
#